data_3c589fe5bcab329ed238d91cc65a3761
#
_entry.id   3c589fe5bcab329ed238d91cc65a3761
#
_cell.length_a   1.000
_cell.length_b   1.000
_cell.length_c   1.000
_cell.angle_alpha   90.00
_cell.angle_beta   90.00
_cell.angle_gamma   90.00
#
_symmetry.space_group_name_H-M   'P 1'
#
loop_
_entity.id
_entity.type
_entity.pdbx_description
1 polymer ?
#
loop_
_entity_poly.entity_id
_entity_poly.type
_entity_poly.pdbx_seq_one_letter_code
_entity_poly.pdbx_strand_id
1 'polypeptide(L)'
;MTDIELLKNSLKSAMAVYQNVLDNETDCITNIATKLGDILEAGGTIYLCGNGGSAADAQHIAAEFVGRFLRERKALPAQALTVNTSIITAIGNDYDFSQIFSRQVKAMVTAKDALVGISTSGKSVNVLEAIKEAKNVGALTVAFTGLPGEPLASACDLAFKAPTKETPRIQEVHIAAWHGICDIIERRVHEQETGNFSGQRRGDHRGSQLPLAS
;
A
#
# COMPACT_ATOMS: atom_id res chain seq x y z
N MET A 1 -0.46 8.65 -38.22
CA MET A 1 -0.40 9.19 -36.86
C MET A 1 1.06 9.53 -36.58
N THR A 2 1.33 10.74 -36.20
CA THR A 2 2.69 11.19 -35.82
C THR A 2 3.01 10.76 -34.39
N ASP A 3 4.31 10.76 -34.02
CA ASP A 3 4.73 10.46 -32.63
C ASP A 3 4.09 11.41 -31.62
N ILE A 4 3.93 12.69 -32.00
CA ILE A 4 3.25 13.70 -31.17
C ILE A 4 1.78 13.35 -30.98
N GLU A 5 1.07 12.90 -32.01
CA GLU A 5 -0.33 12.47 -31.90
C GLU A 5 -0.45 11.21 -31.04
N LEU A 6 0.48 10.25 -31.19
CA LEU A 6 0.54 9.05 -30.36
C LEU A 6 0.69 9.41 -28.87
N LEU A 7 1.65 10.27 -28.54
CA LEU A 7 1.88 10.73 -27.16
C LEU A 7 0.66 11.49 -26.59
N LYS A 8 0.09 12.41 -27.37
CA LYS A 8 -1.12 13.15 -26.96
C LYS A 8 -2.30 12.22 -26.68
N ASN A 9 -2.50 11.19 -27.50
CA ASN A 9 -3.57 10.21 -27.29
C ASN A 9 -3.33 9.37 -26.04
N SER A 10 -2.09 8.95 -25.81
CA SER A 10 -1.71 8.25 -24.58
C SER A 10 -2.01 9.08 -23.31
N LEU A 11 -1.63 10.37 -23.30
CA LEU A 11 -1.90 11.27 -22.17
C LEU A 11 -3.41 11.52 -21.99
N LYS A 12 -4.17 11.70 -23.09
CA LYS A 12 -5.63 11.84 -23.00
C LYS A 12 -6.30 10.59 -22.44
N SER A 13 -5.84 9.38 -22.85
CA SER A 13 -6.33 8.12 -22.28
C SER A 13 -6.07 8.06 -20.77
N ALA A 14 -4.87 8.46 -20.31
CA ALA A 14 -4.56 8.55 -18.89
C ALA A 14 -5.51 9.50 -18.16
N MET A 15 -5.66 10.72 -18.66
CA MET A 15 -6.56 11.74 -18.08
C MET A 15 -7.99 11.25 -17.92
N ALA A 16 -8.52 10.54 -18.93
CA ALA A 16 -9.87 9.98 -18.87
C ALA A 16 -10.03 8.93 -17.76
N VAL A 17 -9.01 8.08 -17.55
CA VAL A 17 -9.03 7.10 -16.45
C VAL A 17 -8.90 7.78 -15.09
N TYR A 18 -8.03 8.80 -14.96
CA TYR A 18 -7.94 9.60 -13.73
C TYR A 18 -9.27 10.30 -13.40
N GLN A 19 -9.94 10.87 -14.39
CA GLN A 19 -11.25 11.50 -14.17
C GLN A 19 -12.28 10.48 -13.69
N ASN A 20 -12.32 9.28 -14.27
CA ASN A 20 -13.22 8.21 -13.83
C ASN A 20 -12.92 7.77 -12.39
N VAL A 21 -11.65 7.65 -12.01
CA VAL A 21 -11.26 7.34 -10.62
C VAL A 21 -11.72 8.43 -9.67
N LEU A 22 -11.53 9.71 -10.05
CA LEU A 22 -11.96 10.86 -9.25
C LEU A 22 -13.47 10.84 -9.02
N ASP A 23 -14.24 10.53 -10.05
CA ASP A 23 -15.71 10.62 -10.01
C ASP A 23 -16.36 9.42 -9.31
N ASN A 24 -15.72 8.23 -9.34
CA ASN A 24 -16.40 6.97 -8.96
C ASN A 24 -15.67 6.12 -7.93
N GLU A 25 -14.36 6.31 -7.68
CA GLU A 25 -13.57 5.37 -6.88
C GLU A 25 -12.96 5.99 -5.61
N THR A 26 -13.14 7.28 -5.37
CA THR A 26 -12.56 7.99 -4.22
C THR A 26 -13.02 7.42 -2.89
N ASP A 27 -14.27 7.01 -2.76
CA ASP A 27 -14.81 6.41 -1.53
C ASP A 27 -14.16 5.04 -1.26
N CYS A 28 -13.97 4.23 -2.32
CA CYS A 28 -13.29 2.94 -2.21
C CYS A 28 -11.85 3.12 -1.74
N ILE A 29 -11.09 4.03 -2.35
CA ILE A 29 -9.70 4.32 -2.01
C ILE A 29 -9.59 4.86 -0.57
N THR A 30 -10.48 5.75 -0.17
CA THR A 30 -10.53 6.31 1.19
C THR A 30 -10.84 5.24 2.24
N ASN A 31 -11.74 4.32 1.94
CA ASN A 31 -12.03 3.17 2.82
C ASN A 31 -10.80 2.26 2.98
N ILE A 32 -10.08 1.97 1.90
CA ILE A 32 -8.82 1.21 1.96
C ILE A 32 -7.79 1.94 2.84
N ALA A 33 -7.62 3.26 2.65
CA ALA A 33 -6.71 4.06 3.48
C ALA A 33 -7.08 4.00 4.96
N THR A 34 -8.36 4.09 5.29
CA THR A 34 -8.86 3.99 6.65
C THR A 34 -8.52 2.63 7.28
N LYS A 35 -8.81 1.53 6.57
CA LYS A 35 -8.55 0.17 7.08
C LYS A 35 -7.07 -0.14 7.23
N LEU A 36 -6.23 0.30 6.30
CA LEU A 36 -4.77 0.15 6.41
C LEU A 36 -4.21 1.02 7.55
N GLY A 37 -4.74 2.22 7.74
CA GLY A 37 -4.41 3.08 8.88
C GLY A 37 -4.75 2.42 10.22
N ASP A 38 -5.92 1.79 10.34
CA ASP A 38 -6.34 1.05 11.54
C ASP A 38 -5.37 -0.11 11.87
N ILE A 39 -4.89 -0.84 10.84
CA ILE A 39 -3.86 -1.89 10.98
C ILE A 39 -2.57 -1.32 11.57
N LEU A 40 -2.07 -0.22 11.03
CA LEU A 40 -0.84 0.42 11.50
C LEU A 40 -0.96 0.97 12.93
N GLU A 41 -2.10 1.57 13.27
CA GLU A 41 -2.39 2.05 14.62
C GLU A 41 -2.50 0.92 15.65
N ALA A 42 -3.00 -0.24 15.23
CA ALA A 42 -3.04 -1.44 16.06
C ALA A 42 -1.67 -2.14 16.20
N GLY A 43 -0.61 -1.59 15.59
CA GLY A 43 0.74 -2.14 15.62
C GLY A 43 0.98 -3.28 14.62
N GLY A 44 0.14 -3.42 13.61
CA GLY A 44 0.34 -4.34 12.49
C GLY A 44 1.26 -3.78 11.42
N THR A 45 1.56 -4.61 10.42
CA THR A 45 2.43 -4.32 9.28
C THR A 45 1.65 -4.44 7.97
N ILE A 46 1.93 -3.57 7.00
CA ILE A 46 1.41 -3.69 5.63
C ILE A 46 2.42 -4.44 4.77
N TYR A 47 2.06 -5.62 4.30
CA TYR A 47 2.83 -6.39 3.33
C TYR A 47 2.28 -6.17 1.93
N LEU A 48 3.17 -6.07 0.93
CA LEU A 48 2.78 -5.82 -0.46
C LEU A 48 3.45 -6.84 -1.39
N CYS A 49 2.71 -7.34 -2.37
CA CYS A 49 3.25 -8.21 -3.41
C CYS A 49 2.64 -7.90 -4.77
N GLY A 50 3.40 -8.20 -5.83
CA GLY A 50 3.02 -8.02 -7.22
C GLY A 50 4.14 -8.46 -8.16
N ASN A 51 3.91 -8.41 -9.46
CA ASN A 51 4.88 -8.81 -10.48
C ASN A 51 5.24 -7.62 -11.40
N GLY A 52 6.45 -7.60 -11.96
CA GLY A 52 6.88 -6.58 -12.91
C GLY A 52 6.73 -5.16 -12.37
N GLY A 53 5.97 -4.31 -13.06
CA GLY A 53 5.66 -2.94 -12.62
C GLY A 53 4.95 -2.90 -11.26
N SER A 54 4.03 -3.84 -11.01
CA SER A 54 3.36 -3.97 -9.72
C SER A 54 4.31 -4.42 -8.58
N ALA A 55 5.43 -5.09 -8.90
CA ALA A 55 6.49 -5.34 -7.92
C ALA A 55 7.27 -4.06 -7.60
N ALA A 56 7.51 -3.22 -8.60
CA ALA A 56 8.12 -1.90 -8.39
C ALA A 56 7.21 -0.99 -7.53
N ASP A 57 5.90 -0.97 -7.81
CA ASP A 57 4.91 -0.25 -7.00
C ASP A 57 4.93 -0.74 -5.54
N ALA A 58 4.94 -2.06 -5.31
CA ALA A 58 5.02 -2.63 -3.96
C ALA A 58 6.24 -2.13 -3.17
N GLN A 59 7.40 -2.03 -3.82
CA GLN A 59 8.63 -1.51 -3.22
C GLN A 59 8.56 -0.02 -2.96
N HIS A 60 8.06 0.76 -3.93
CA HIS A 60 7.88 2.19 -3.81
C HIS A 60 6.98 2.51 -2.62
N ILE A 61 5.80 1.90 -2.55
CA ILE A 61 4.84 2.16 -1.47
C ILE A 61 5.38 1.75 -0.09
N ALA A 62 6.08 0.62 0.01
CA ALA A 62 6.73 0.25 1.27
C ALA A 62 7.74 1.31 1.72
N ALA A 63 8.49 1.91 0.78
CA ALA A 63 9.44 2.99 1.09
C ALA A 63 8.74 4.26 1.58
N GLU A 64 7.58 4.62 1.02
CA GLU A 64 6.79 5.78 1.49
C GLU A 64 6.31 5.62 2.93
N PHE A 65 5.94 4.40 3.35
CA PHE A 65 5.55 4.13 4.74
C PHE A 65 6.74 4.09 5.70
N VAL A 66 7.83 3.40 5.33
CA VAL A 66 9.00 3.22 6.19
C VAL A 66 9.82 4.51 6.32
N GLY A 67 9.98 5.25 5.23
CA GLY A 67 10.59 6.58 5.22
C GLY A 67 9.61 7.65 5.69
N ARG A 68 9.21 8.51 4.79
CA ARG A 68 8.12 9.49 4.91
C ARG A 68 7.58 9.82 3.53
N PHE A 69 6.33 10.25 3.45
CA PHE A 69 5.76 10.73 2.19
C PHE A 69 5.90 12.27 2.08
N LEU A 70 5.05 13.03 2.72
CA LEU A 70 5.06 14.51 2.67
C LEU A 70 5.40 15.16 4.02
N ARG A 71 5.12 14.48 5.14
CA ARG A 71 5.25 15.02 6.50
C ARG A 71 6.27 14.25 7.31
N GLU A 72 6.94 14.93 8.22
CA GLU A 72 7.79 14.28 9.22
C GLU A 72 6.91 13.55 10.24
N ARG A 73 7.18 12.25 10.47
CA ARG A 73 6.48 11.38 11.42
C ARG A 73 7.31 10.13 11.72
N LYS A 74 6.91 9.34 12.69
CA LYS A 74 7.54 8.04 12.94
C LYS A 74 7.45 7.12 11.71
N ALA A 75 8.43 6.22 11.56
CA ALA A 75 8.41 5.17 10.57
C ALA A 75 7.17 4.26 10.76
N LEU A 76 6.51 3.90 9.66
CA LEU A 76 5.36 2.99 9.67
C LEU A 76 5.76 1.63 9.09
N PRO A 77 5.39 0.50 9.75
CA PRO A 77 5.82 -0.81 9.31
C PRO A 77 5.15 -1.21 7.99
N ALA A 78 5.97 -1.33 6.95
CA ALA A 78 5.55 -1.85 5.65
C ALA A 78 6.69 -2.62 4.99
N GLN A 79 6.36 -3.67 4.25
CA GLN A 79 7.35 -4.52 3.59
C GLN A 79 6.86 -5.04 2.24
N ALA A 80 7.66 -4.84 1.19
CA ALA A 80 7.45 -5.48 -0.10
C ALA A 80 8.04 -6.90 -0.08
N LEU A 81 7.24 -7.90 -0.44
CA LEU A 81 7.68 -9.30 -0.55
C LEU A 81 8.49 -9.56 -1.84
N THR A 82 8.82 -8.52 -2.57
CA THR A 82 9.46 -8.55 -3.89
C THR A 82 10.95 -8.21 -3.86
N VAL A 83 11.52 -7.97 -2.67
CA VAL A 83 12.87 -7.41 -2.54
C VAL A 83 13.95 -8.45 -2.27
N ASN A 84 13.64 -9.56 -1.59
CA ASN A 84 14.63 -10.57 -1.25
C ASN A 84 14.79 -11.56 -2.41
N THR A 85 15.76 -11.30 -3.29
CA THR A 85 16.02 -12.12 -4.47
C THR A 85 16.40 -13.56 -4.13
N SER A 86 17.09 -13.80 -3.01
CA SER A 86 17.44 -15.15 -2.56
C SER A 86 16.19 -15.95 -2.17
N ILE A 87 15.25 -15.37 -1.44
CA ILE A 87 13.98 -16.02 -1.12
C ILE A 87 13.18 -16.31 -2.39
N ILE A 88 13.03 -15.34 -3.28
CA ILE A 88 12.25 -15.48 -4.51
C ILE A 88 12.84 -16.57 -5.41
N THR A 89 14.15 -16.54 -5.63
CA THR A 89 14.81 -17.49 -6.52
C THR A 89 14.87 -18.90 -5.93
N ALA A 90 15.13 -19.04 -4.63
CA ALA A 90 15.12 -20.34 -3.97
C ALA A 90 13.72 -20.99 -4.02
N ILE A 91 12.67 -20.25 -3.65
CA ILE A 91 11.30 -20.78 -3.69
C ILE A 91 10.89 -21.09 -5.14
N GLY A 92 11.20 -20.21 -6.09
CA GLY A 92 10.89 -20.43 -7.50
C GLY A 92 11.61 -21.64 -8.11
N ASN A 93 12.84 -21.94 -7.66
CA ASN A 93 13.62 -23.09 -8.10
C ASN A 93 13.19 -24.40 -7.41
N ASP A 94 13.00 -24.38 -6.09
CA ASP A 94 12.81 -25.59 -5.29
C ASP A 94 11.34 -26.05 -5.23
N TYR A 95 10.41 -25.13 -5.49
CA TYR A 95 8.98 -25.42 -5.49
C TYR A 95 8.31 -24.99 -6.79
N ASP A 96 7.78 -23.76 -6.85
CA ASP A 96 7.12 -23.18 -8.01
C ASP A 96 7.02 -21.66 -7.87
N PHE A 97 7.01 -20.93 -8.99
CA PHE A 97 6.88 -19.48 -9.00
C PHE A 97 5.55 -18.99 -8.37
N SER A 98 4.50 -19.82 -8.38
CA SER A 98 3.24 -19.51 -7.71
C SER A 98 3.38 -19.37 -6.19
N GLN A 99 4.42 -19.90 -5.58
CA GLN A 99 4.61 -19.95 -4.14
C GLN A 99 5.56 -18.86 -3.59
N ILE A 100 6.19 -18.07 -4.46
CA ILE A 100 7.22 -17.10 -4.04
C ILE A 100 6.74 -16.08 -3.00
N PHE A 101 5.46 -15.71 -3.01
CA PHE A 101 4.85 -14.80 -2.03
C PHE A 101 4.13 -15.55 -0.90
N SER A 102 3.37 -16.60 -1.21
CA SER A 102 2.60 -17.34 -0.19
C SER A 102 3.47 -17.94 0.89
N ARG A 103 4.68 -18.42 0.56
CA ARG A 103 5.63 -18.93 1.56
C ARG A 103 6.18 -17.84 2.47
N GLN A 104 6.38 -16.62 1.95
CA GLN A 104 6.76 -15.47 2.77
C GLN A 104 5.61 -15.03 3.68
N VAL A 105 4.37 -14.99 3.15
CA VAL A 105 3.17 -14.71 3.94
C VAL A 105 3.06 -15.68 5.11
N LYS A 106 3.17 -16.97 4.86
CA LYS A 106 3.13 -18.02 5.87
C LYS A 106 4.18 -17.88 6.98
N ALA A 107 5.34 -17.34 6.65
CA ALA A 107 6.44 -17.15 7.60
C ALA A 107 6.32 -15.87 8.43
N MET A 108 5.71 -14.79 7.90
CA MET A 108 5.82 -13.45 8.48
C MET A 108 4.48 -12.80 8.83
N VAL A 109 3.40 -13.09 8.09
CA VAL A 109 2.12 -12.39 8.23
C VAL A 109 1.29 -13.02 9.34
N THR A 110 0.64 -12.17 10.13
CA THR A 110 -0.22 -12.55 11.25
C THR A 110 -1.62 -11.93 11.10
N ALA A 111 -2.57 -12.31 11.95
CA ALA A 111 -3.91 -11.73 11.97
C ALA A 111 -3.98 -10.22 12.29
N LYS A 112 -2.86 -9.61 12.70
CA LYS A 112 -2.78 -8.16 12.96
C LYS A 112 -2.37 -7.35 11.74
N ASP A 113 -1.94 -8.02 10.68
CA ASP A 113 -1.32 -7.41 9.52
C ASP A 113 -2.30 -7.26 8.35
N ALA A 114 -1.86 -6.56 7.32
CA ALA A 114 -2.54 -6.51 6.03
C ALA A 114 -1.64 -7.04 4.93
N LEU A 115 -2.21 -7.78 3.97
CA LEU A 115 -1.56 -8.12 2.71
C LEU A 115 -2.25 -7.43 1.55
N VAL A 116 -1.47 -6.69 0.77
CA VAL A 116 -1.91 -6.05 -0.47
C VAL A 116 -1.39 -6.84 -1.66
N GLY A 117 -2.28 -7.38 -2.45
CA GLY A 117 -1.98 -8.05 -3.71
C GLY A 117 -2.20 -7.12 -4.91
N ILE A 118 -1.15 -6.85 -5.69
CA ILE A 118 -1.21 -5.98 -6.86
C ILE A 118 -1.09 -6.83 -8.14
N SER A 119 -2.15 -6.85 -8.96
CA SER A 119 -2.18 -7.58 -10.22
C SER A 119 -3.10 -6.89 -11.22
N THR A 120 -2.55 -6.29 -12.27
CA THR A 120 -3.34 -5.53 -13.26
C THR A 120 -4.43 -6.38 -13.93
N SER A 121 -4.20 -7.67 -14.12
CA SER A 121 -5.19 -8.60 -14.69
C SER A 121 -6.12 -9.25 -13.66
N GLY A 122 -5.75 -9.21 -12.36
CA GLY A 122 -6.41 -9.97 -11.31
C GLY A 122 -6.18 -11.50 -11.36
N LYS A 123 -5.25 -11.99 -12.21
CA LYS A 123 -5.07 -13.43 -12.50
C LYS A 123 -3.69 -13.99 -12.12
N SER A 124 -2.83 -13.20 -11.51
CA SER A 124 -1.48 -13.64 -11.10
C SER A 124 -1.57 -14.71 -10.02
N VAL A 125 -1.22 -15.96 -10.35
CA VAL A 125 -1.38 -17.12 -9.47
C VAL A 125 -0.59 -16.94 -8.16
N ASN A 126 0.64 -16.45 -8.23
CA ASN A 126 1.46 -16.20 -7.04
C ASN A 126 0.86 -15.15 -6.09
N VAL A 127 0.17 -14.13 -6.62
CA VAL A 127 -0.56 -13.14 -5.82
C VAL A 127 -1.81 -13.77 -5.20
N LEU A 128 -2.56 -14.56 -5.97
CA LEU A 128 -3.74 -15.27 -5.48
C LEU A 128 -3.41 -16.26 -4.35
N GLU A 129 -2.34 -17.04 -4.49
CA GLU A 129 -1.90 -17.95 -3.42
C GLU A 129 -1.43 -17.19 -2.17
N ALA A 130 -0.80 -16.02 -2.34
CA ALA A 130 -0.46 -15.16 -1.20
C ALA A 130 -1.70 -14.63 -0.46
N ILE A 131 -2.71 -14.15 -1.19
CA ILE A 131 -3.99 -13.69 -0.61
C ILE A 131 -4.70 -14.83 0.13
N LYS A 132 -4.76 -16.01 -0.46
CA LYS A 132 -5.34 -17.19 0.19
C LYS A 132 -4.64 -17.50 1.52
N GLU A 133 -3.33 -17.48 1.55
CA GLU A 133 -2.56 -17.74 2.78
C GLU A 133 -2.77 -16.63 3.81
N ALA A 134 -2.82 -15.36 3.40
CA ALA A 134 -3.12 -14.24 4.30
C ALA A 134 -4.50 -14.37 4.94
N LYS A 135 -5.51 -14.79 4.19
CA LYS A 135 -6.85 -15.09 4.73
C LYS A 135 -6.83 -16.24 5.73
N ASN A 136 -6.07 -17.30 5.46
CA ASN A 136 -5.94 -18.43 6.37
C ASN A 136 -5.40 -18.02 7.75
N VAL A 137 -4.51 -17.04 7.81
CA VAL A 137 -3.97 -16.51 9.08
C VAL A 137 -4.82 -15.38 9.67
N GLY A 138 -5.89 -14.96 9.00
CA GLY A 138 -6.82 -13.92 9.46
C GLY A 138 -6.36 -12.48 9.21
N ALA A 139 -5.37 -12.25 8.35
CA ALA A 139 -4.90 -10.92 7.97
C ALA A 139 -5.91 -10.21 7.06
N LEU A 140 -5.97 -8.88 7.14
CA LEU A 140 -6.74 -8.06 6.19
C LEU A 140 -6.15 -8.22 4.78
N THR A 141 -7.01 -8.46 3.79
CA THR A 141 -6.57 -8.63 2.40
C THR A 141 -7.14 -7.52 1.51
N VAL A 142 -6.25 -6.92 0.69
CA VAL A 142 -6.59 -5.81 -0.21
C VAL A 142 -6.09 -6.14 -1.61
N ALA A 143 -6.95 -5.95 -2.61
CA ALA A 143 -6.58 -6.09 -4.03
C ALA A 143 -6.42 -4.72 -4.70
N PHE A 144 -5.38 -4.60 -5.52
CA PHE A 144 -5.23 -3.53 -6.52
C PHE A 144 -5.18 -4.17 -7.90
N THR A 145 -6.18 -3.89 -8.75
CA THR A 145 -6.33 -4.56 -10.05
C THR A 145 -6.96 -3.63 -11.10
N GLY A 146 -7.03 -4.07 -12.34
CA GLY A 146 -7.81 -3.43 -13.42
C GLY A 146 -9.14 -4.13 -13.66
N LEU A 147 -9.72 -3.94 -14.83
CA LEU A 147 -10.95 -4.63 -15.23
C LEU A 147 -10.66 -5.91 -16.04
N PRO A 148 -11.40 -7.00 -15.80
CA PRO A 148 -12.46 -7.18 -14.79
C PRO A 148 -11.94 -7.37 -13.37
N GLY A 149 -10.64 -7.66 -13.17
CA GLY A 149 -9.96 -7.79 -11.89
C GLY A 149 -10.16 -9.13 -11.17
N GLU A 150 -10.93 -10.02 -11.73
CA GLU A 150 -11.24 -11.32 -11.15
C GLU A 150 -10.20 -12.40 -11.54
N PRO A 151 -9.95 -13.37 -10.66
CA PRO A 151 -10.61 -13.65 -9.36
C PRO A 151 -10.03 -12.87 -8.15
N LEU A 152 -8.99 -12.02 -8.32
CA LEU A 152 -8.29 -11.40 -7.20
C LEU A 152 -9.21 -10.46 -6.39
N ALA A 153 -10.03 -9.65 -7.09
CA ALA A 153 -10.90 -8.69 -6.43
C ALA A 153 -11.91 -9.36 -5.49
N SER A 154 -12.56 -10.44 -5.94
CA SER A 154 -13.52 -11.19 -5.12
C SER A 154 -12.86 -12.07 -4.05
N ALA A 155 -11.55 -12.35 -4.18
CA ALA A 155 -10.81 -13.11 -3.18
C ALA A 155 -10.40 -12.25 -1.97
N CYS A 156 -10.39 -10.93 -2.07
CA CYS A 156 -9.95 -10.02 -1.01
C CYS A 156 -11.13 -9.41 -0.22
N ASP A 157 -10.83 -8.88 0.97
CA ASP A 157 -11.81 -8.17 1.80
C ASP A 157 -12.14 -6.79 1.24
N LEU A 158 -11.14 -6.14 0.62
CA LEU A 158 -11.26 -4.86 -0.07
C LEU A 158 -10.61 -4.94 -1.45
N ALA A 159 -11.15 -4.22 -2.43
CA ALA A 159 -10.56 -4.19 -3.76
C ALA A 159 -10.74 -2.82 -4.42
N PHE A 160 -9.64 -2.23 -4.91
CA PHE A 160 -9.68 -1.15 -5.89
C PHE A 160 -9.48 -1.72 -7.29
N LYS A 161 -10.43 -1.45 -8.17
CA LYS A 161 -10.40 -1.86 -9.58
C LYS A 161 -10.25 -0.62 -10.46
N ALA A 162 -9.04 -0.35 -10.96
CA ALA A 162 -8.81 0.72 -11.92
C ALA A 162 -9.78 0.57 -13.11
N PRO A 163 -10.56 1.61 -13.48
CA PRO A 163 -11.68 1.48 -14.44
C PRO A 163 -11.20 1.38 -15.90
N THR A 164 -10.24 0.51 -16.16
CA THR A 164 -9.65 0.26 -17.48
C THR A 164 -9.09 -1.16 -17.59
N LYS A 165 -8.83 -1.61 -18.84
CA LYS A 165 -8.12 -2.87 -19.15
C LYS A 165 -6.67 -2.64 -19.61
N GLU A 166 -6.29 -1.40 -19.83
CA GLU A 166 -4.97 -1.04 -20.33
C GLU A 166 -3.94 -1.06 -19.22
N THR A 167 -3.01 -2.01 -19.25
CA THR A 167 -1.98 -2.19 -18.19
C THR A 167 -1.26 -0.90 -17.81
N PRO A 168 -0.76 -0.04 -18.75
CA PRO A 168 -0.11 1.20 -18.36
C PRO A 168 -1.05 2.14 -17.58
N ARG A 169 -2.30 2.26 -18.03
CA ARG A 169 -3.31 3.11 -17.36
C ARG A 169 -3.66 2.60 -15.96
N ILE A 170 -3.76 1.26 -15.82
CA ILE A 170 -3.98 0.63 -14.51
C ILE A 170 -2.84 0.98 -13.55
N GLN A 171 -1.58 0.79 -13.96
CA GLN A 171 -0.41 1.09 -13.12
C GLN A 171 -0.32 2.56 -12.74
N GLU A 172 -0.59 3.48 -13.68
CA GLU A 172 -0.58 4.92 -13.41
C GLU A 172 -1.60 5.32 -12.32
N VAL A 173 -2.83 4.81 -12.38
CA VAL A 173 -3.82 5.13 -11.34
C VAL A 173 -3.63 4.32 -10.07
N HIS A 174 -2.98 3.14 -10.10
CA HIS A 174 -2.57 2.42 -8.90
C HIS A 174 -1.63 3.28 -8.07
N ILE A 175 -0.54 3.79 -8.67
CA ILE A 175 0.43 4.59 -7.92
C ILE A 175 -0.18 5.91 -7.43
N ALA A 176 -1.05 6.55 -8.22
CA ALA A 176 -1.75 7.75 -7.79
C ALA A 176 -2.69 7.50 -6.60
N ALA A 177 -3.46 6.40 -6.62
CA ALA A 177 -4.30 6.00 -5.51
C ALA A 177 -3.46 5.72 -4.24
N TRP A 178 -2.31 5.05 -4.40
CA TRP A 178 -1.38 4.80 -3.31
C TRP A 178 -0.82 6.08 -2.70
N HIS A 179 -0.42 7.07 -3.50
CA HIS A 179 0.01 8.36 -2.97
C HIS A 179 -1.09 9.04 -2.16
N GLY A 180 -2.35 8.95 -2.61
CA GLY A 180 -3.50 9.42 -1.82
C GLY A 180 -3.67 8.67 -0.50
N ILE A 181 -3.51 7.33 -0.50
CA ILE A 181 -3.57 6.50 0.71
C ILE A 181 -2.43 6.86 1.68
N CYS A 182 -1.20 7.03 1.16
CA CYS A 182 -0.06 7.45 1.97
C CYS A 182 -0.30 8.81 2.63
N ASP A 183 -0.82 9.80 1.89
CA ASP A 183 -1.12 11.14 2.43
C ASP A 183 -2.19 11.09 3.53
N ILE A 184 -3.27 10.33 3.32
CA ILE A 184 -4.34 10.17 4.31
C ILE A 184 -3.82 9.54 5.60
N ILE A 185 -3.06 8.43 5.50
CA ILE A 185 -2.52 7.73 6.67
C ILE A 185 -1.47 8.58 7.37
N GLU A 186 -0.55 9.20 6.62
CA GLU A 186 0.51 10.04 7.18
C GLU A 186 -0.07 11.25 7.92
N ARG A 187 -1.09 11.92 7.36
CA ARG A 187 -1.79 13.02 8.02
C ARG A 187 -2.36 12.57 9.36
N ARG A 188 -3.04 11.42 9.40
CA ARG A 188 -3.65 10.86 10.61
C ARG A 188 -2.60 10.59 11.70
N VAL A 189 -1.46 10.00 11.35
CA VAL A 189 -0.35 9.74 12.28
C VAL A 189 0.28 11.05 12.78
N HIS A 190 0.55 11.98 11.87
CA HIS A 190 1.14 13.28 12.22
C HIS A 190 0.25 14.10 13.18
N GLU A 191 -1.06 14.13 12.96
CA GLU A 191 -2.02 14.81 13.84
C GLU A 191 -2.03 14.19 15.25
N GLN A 192 -1.92 12.86 15.37
CA GLN A 192 -1.81 12.19 16.67
C GLN A 192 -0.51 12.53 17.39
N GLU A 193 0.63 12.54 16.70
CA GLU A 193 1.94 12.88 17.28
C GLU A 193 2.01 14.35 17.74
N THR A 194 1.52 15.27 16.93
CA THR A 194 1.53 16.70 17.26
C THR A 194 0.50 17.07 18.33
N GLY A 195 -0.65 16.42 18.36
CA GLY A 195 -1.67 16.54 19.42
C GLY A 195 -1.14 16.07 20.77
N ASN A 196 -0.38 15.00 20.85
CA ASN A 196 0.29 14.52 22.05
C ASN A 196 1.39 15.47 22.54
N PHE A 197 2.12 16.13 21.65
CA PHE A 197 3.17 17.10 22.02
C PHE A 197 2.60 18.39 22.64
N SER A 198 1.44 18.86 22.19
CA SER A 198 0.78 20.04 22.78
C SER A 198 0.23 19.77 24.18
N GLY A 199 -0.10 18.52 24.52
CA GLY A 199 -0.52 18.10 25.86
C GLY A 199 0.63 18.02 26.87
N GLN A 200 1.79 17.61 26.47
CA GLN A 200 2.97 17.52 27.36
C GLN A 200 3.62 18.88 27.67
N ARG A 201 3.55 19.87 26.76
CA ARG A 201 4.10 21.21 27.01
C ARG A 201 3.29 22.07 27.97
N ARG A 202 2.07 21.69 28.36
CA ARG A 202 1.25 22.43 29.33
C ARG A 202 1.46 22.00 30.78
N GLY A 203 2.29 20.96 31.03
CA GLY A 203 2.50 20.42 32.39
C GLY A 203 3.74 20.89 33.13
N ASP A 204 4.73 21.54 32.49
CA ASP A 204 6.08 21.73 33.08
C ASP A 204 6.52 23.21 33.18
N HIS A 205 5.57 24.11 33.53
CA HIS A 205 5.93 25.43 34.04
C HIS A 205 5.45 25.63 35.48
N ARG A 206 6.05 24.89 36.40
CA ARG A 206 6.12 25.32 37.82
C ARG A 206 7.53 25.12 38.34
N GLY A 207 8.24 26.23 38.39
CA GLY A 207 9.16 26.63 39.48
C GLY A 207 10.36 25.74 39.76
N SER A 208 11.51 26.07 39.21
CA SER A 208 12.76 25.98 39.96
C SER A 208 13.51 27.31 39.86
N GLN A 209 13.26 28.21 40.81
CA GLN A 209 14.17 29.28 41.14
C GLN A 209 15.41 28.63 41.74
N LEU A 210 16.54 28.75 41.05
CA LEU A 210 17.85 28.48 41.62
C LEU A 210 18.20 29.64 42.54
N PRO A 211 18.68 29.41 43.79
CA PRO A 211 19.17 30.48 44.63
C PRO A 211 20.52 30.96 44.13
N LEU A 212 20.68 32.28 44.03
CA LEU A 212 21.95 32.96 43.85
C LEU A 212 22.82 32.73 45.11
N ALA A 213 23.97 32.11 44.94
CA ALA A 213 25.00 32.05 45.98
C ALA A 213 25.80 33.35 45.96
N SER A 214 25.88 33.97 47.12
CA SER A 214 26.77 35.05 47.52
C SER A 214 28.22 34.65 47.52
#